data_d94c11d01b415e7591eadcc54396c97a
#
_entry.id   d94c11d01b415e7591eadcc54396c97a
#
_cell.length_a   1.000
_cell.length_b   1.000
_cell.length_c   1.000
_cell.angle_alpha   90.00
_cell.angle_beta   90.00
_cell.angle_gamma   90.00
#
_symmetry.space_group_name_H-M   'P 1'
#
loop_
_entity.id
_entity.type
_entity.pdbx_description
1 polymer ?
#
loop_
_entity_poly.entity_id
_entity_poly.type
_entity_poly.pdbx_seq_one_letter_code
_entity_poly.pdbx_strand_id
1 'polypeptide(L)' 'NKYNIYFAYEDMNVVMNILKQNNAEQKNQIFDLNCQIEVLIDKRNTTKFESSIPPVSTIRIEFVGEE' A
#
# COMPACT_ATOMS: atom_id res chain seq x y z
N ASN A 1 -6.69 -4.47 -9.24
CA ASN A 1 -5.31 -4.95 -9.06
C ASN A 1 -4.99 -5.14 -7.58
N LYS A 2 -4.26 -6.17 -7.28
CA LYS A 2 -3.91 -6.56 -5.93
C LYS A 2 -2.43 -6.32 -5.68
N TYR A 3 -2.14 -5.66 -4.56
CA TYR A 3 -0.76 -5.35 -4.15
C TYR A 3 -0.53 -5.80 -2.72
N ASN A 4 0.72 -6.13 -2.40
CA ASN A 4 1.20 -6.21 -1.03
C ASN A 4 2.04 -4.96 -0.75
N ILE A 5 1.78 -4.32 0.39
CA ILE A 5 2.56 -3.16 0.84
C ILE A 5 3.36 -3.57 2.06
N TYR A 6 4.67 -3.34 2.02
CA TYR A 6 5.59 -3.61 3.13
C TYR A 6 6.18 -2.30 3.61
N PHE A 7 6.20 -2.08 4.91
CA PHE A 7 6.72 -0.83 5.46
C PHE A 7 7.10 -1.00 6.92
N ALA A 8 7.99 -0.12 7.43
CA ALA A 8 8.27 -0.05 8.85
C ALA A 8 7.15 0.69 9.58
N TYR A 9 6.92 0.35 10.82
CA TYR A 9 5.84 0.93 11.63
C TYR A 9 5.87 2.47 11.63
N GLU A 10 7.06 3.07 11.58
CA GLU A 10 7.21 4.53 11.55
C GLU A 10 6.52 5.20 10.35
N ASP A 11 6.29 4.46 9.26
CA ASP A 11 5.62 4.96 8.07
C ASP A 11 4.12 4.64 8.04
N MET A 12 3.57 4.13 9.13
CA MET A 12 2.16 3.72 9.22
C MET A 12 1.20 4.84 8.77
N ASN A 13 1.38 6.05 9.30
CA ASN A 13 0.48 7.15 8.98
C ASN A 13 0.53 7.53 7.51
N VAL A 14 1.72 7.49 6.92
CA VAL A 14 1.92 7.78 5.49
C VAL A 14 1.16 6.75 4.65
N VAL A 15 1.34 5.46 4.98
CA VAL A 15 0.67 4.37 4.26
C VAL A 15 -0.85 4.49 4.37
N MET A 16 -1.37 4.72 5.57
CA MET A 16 -2.81 4.83 5.78
C MET A 16 -3.41 5.99 4.99
N ASN A 17 -2.71 7.14 4.91
CA ASN A 17 -3.16 8.26 4.10
C ASN A 17 -3.17 7.93 2.61
N ILE A 18 -2.15 7.23 2.12
CA ILE A 18 -2.08 6.81 0.72
C ILE A 18 -3.26 5.88 0.37
N LEU A 19 -3.53 4.91 1.23
CA LEU A 19 -4.63 3.98 1.01
C LEU A 19 -5.98 4.69 1.00
N LYS A 20 -6.15 5.63 1.91
CA LYS A 20 -7.39 6.42 1.98
C LYS A 20 -7.59 7.26 0.72
N GLN A 21 -6.53 7.93 0.25
CA GLN A 21 -6.60 8.79 -0.93
C GLN A 21 -6.90 8.01 -2.21
N ASN A 22 -6.53 6.76 -2.25
CA ASN A 22 -6.72 5.89 -3.42
C ASN A 22 -7.95 4.97 -3.29
N ASN A 23 -8.73 5.12 -2.22
CA ASN A 23 -9.88 4.27 -1.94
C ASN A 23 -9.53 2.79 -1.96
N ALA A 24 -8.35 2.45 -1.44
CA ALA A 24 -7.84 1.09 -1.42
C ALA A 24 -8.64 0.23 -0.43
N GLU A 25 -8.99 -0.98 -0.86
CA GLU A 25 -9.58 -1.95 0.03
C GLU A 25 -8.47 -2.73 0.72
N GLN A 26 -8.46 -2.72 2.05
CA GLN A 26 -7.42 -3.34 2.85
C GLN A 26 -7.82 -4.74 3.28
N LYS A 27 -6.88 -5.68 3.15
CA LYS A 27 -7.05 -7.07 3.58
C LYS A 27 -5.78 -7.55 4.26
N ASN A 28 -5.92 -8.54 5.15
CA ASN A 28 -4.79 -9.28 5.73
C ASN A 28 -3.67 -8.38 6.27
N GLN A 29 -4.03 -7.55 7.23
CA GLN A 29 -3.09 -6.62 7.84
C GLN A 29 -2.21 -7.34 8.87
N ILE A 30 -0.91 -7.10 8.80
CA ILE A 30 0.06 -7.57 9.79
C ILE A 30 0.81 -6.34 10.31
N PHE A 31 0.68 -6.06 11.60
CA PHE A 31 1.33 -4.92 12.24
C PHE A 31 2.33 -5.40 13.30
N ASP A 32 3.61 -5.13 13.04
CA ASP A 32 4.71 -5.43 13.93
C ASP A 32 5.78 -4.37 13.66
N LEU A 33 7.04 -4.61 13.98
CA LEU A 33 8.13 -3.71 13.58
C LEU A 33 8.16 -3.55 12.07
N ASN A 34 7.94 -4.64 11.35
CA ASN A 34 7.73 -4.62 9.90
C ASN A 34 6.25 -4.90 9.65
N CYS A 35 5.61 -4.03 8.90
CA CYS A 35 4.18 -4.14 8.62
C CYS A 35 3.93 -4.60 7.20
N GLN A 36 2.79 -5.27 7.00
CA GLN A 36 2.36 -5.72 5.69
C GLN A 36 0.85 -5.56 5.57
N ILE A 37 0.39 -5.02 4.45
CA ILE A 37 -1.04 -4.91 4.15
C ILE A 37 -1.26 -5.38 2.71
N GLU A 38 -2.24 -6.24 2.53
CA GLU A 38 -2.72 -6.62 1.21
C GLU A 38 -3.84 -5.67 0.81
N VAL A 39 -3.73 -5.05 -0.36
CA VAL A 39 -4.71 -4.05 -0.80
C VAL A 39 -5.21 -4.33 -2.21
N LEU A 40 -6.46 -3.94 -2.46
CA LEU A 40 -7.07 -3.95 -3.78
C LEU A 40 -7.18 -2.52 -4.27
N ILE A 41 -6.64 -2.24 -5.45
CA ILE A 41 -6.65 -0.93 -6.08
C ILE A 41 -7.40 -1.03 -7.41
N ASP A 42 -8.35 -0.10 -7.64
CA ASP A 42 -9.03 -0.01 -8.93
C ASP A 42 -7.99 0.21 -10.04
N LYS A 43 -8.14 -0.46 -11.17
CA LYS A 43 -7.22 -0.35 -12.31
C LYS A 43 -6.99 1.11 -12.73
N ARG A 44 -8.02 1.94 -12.62
CA ARG A 44 -7.92 3.36 -12.99
C ARG A 44 -7.02 4.16 -12.06
N ASN A 45 -6.78 3.64 -10.85
CA ASN A 45 -6.00 4.33 -9.82
C ASN A 45 -4.61 3.75 -9.62
N THR A 46 -4.20 2.74 -10.39
CA THR A 46 -2.92 2.08 -10.16
C THR A 46 -1.74 3.01 -10.36
N THR A 47 -1.74 3.82 -11.41
CA THR A 47 -0.66 4.78 -11.66
C THR A 47 -0.60 5.82 -10.55
N LYS A 48 -1.75 6.34 -10.13
CA LYS A 48 -1.83 7.30 -9.03
C LYS A 48 -1.32 6.69 -7.73
N PHE A 49 -1.73 5.45 -7.44
CA PHE A 49 -1.28 4.73 -6.25
C PHE A 49 0.23 4.56 -6.23
N GLU A 50 0.81 4.06 -7.32
CA GLU A 50 2.25 3.86 -7.42
C GLU A 50 3.03 5.16 -7.29
N SER A 51 2.50 6.25 -7.88
CA SER A 51 3.11 7.57 -7.79
C SER A 51 3.02 8.19 -6.40
N SER A 52 2.11 7.72 -5.57
CA SER A 52 1.90 8.25 -4.21
C SER A 52 2.95 7.73 -3.22
N ILE A 53 3.70 6.70 -3.59
CA ILE A 53 4.69 6.11 -2.67
C ILE A 53 5.92 7.01 -2.63
N PRO A 54 6.29 7.53 -1.43
CA PRO A 54 7.47 8.38 -1.32
C PRO A 54 8.73 7.60 -1.67
N PRO A 55 9.61 8.13 -2.55
CA PRO A 55 10.83 7.41 -2.92
C PRO A 55 11.83 7.26 -1.76
N VAL A 56 11.79 8.20 -0.81
CA VAL A 56 12.65 8.13 0.38
C VAL A 56 11.79 7.68 1.57
N SER A 57 11.59 6.37 1.68
CA SER A 57 10.78 5.79 2.76
C SER A 57 11.12 4.32 2.88
N THR A 58 10.55 3.67 3.91
CA THR A 58 10.66 2.21 4.07
C THR A 58 9.63 1.46 3.23
N ILE A 59 8.72 2.19 2.57
CA ILE A 59 7.57 1.61 1.89
C ILE A 59 8.00 0.89 0.61
N ARG A 60 7.56 -0.36 0.49
CA ARG A 60 7.77 -1.18 -0.72
C ARG A 60 6.43 -1.75 -1.14
N ILE A 61 6.17 -1.77 -2.42
CA ILE A 61 4.95 -2.37 -2.97
C ILE A 61 5.31 -3.51 -3.92
N GLU A 62 4.45 -4.52 -3.93
CA GLU A 62 4.60 -5.67 -4.81
C GLU A 62 3.28 -5.91 -5.51
N PHE A 63 3.28 -5.89 -6.83
CA PHE A 63 2.09 -6.22 -7.63
C PHE A 63 1.87 -7.72 -7.58
N VAL A 64 0.69 -8.15 -7.15
CA VAL A 64 0.36 -9.56 -7.00
C VAL A 64 -0.42 -10.09 -8.20
N GLY A 65 -1.28 -9.26 -8.79
CA GLY A 65 -2.08 -9.67 -9.92
C GLY A 65 -3.42 -8.96 -9.96
N GLU A 66 -4.24 -9.39 -10.89
CA GLU A 66 -5.62 -8.92 -11.02
C GLU A 66 -6.55 -9.90 -10.33
N GLU A 67 -7.60 -9.36 -9.71
CA GLU A 67 -8.70 -10.18 -9.20
C GLU A 67 -9.89 -10.13 -10.11
#